data_072e91cb71a1b34c7ea23abb2f45e7e3
#
_entry.id   072e91cb71a1b34c7ea23abb2f45e7e3
#
_cell.length_a   1.000
_cell.length_b   1.000
_cell.length_c   1.000
_cell.angle_alpha   90.00
_cell.angle_beta   90.00
_cell.angle_gamma   90.00
#
_symmetry.space_group_name_H-M   'P 1'
#
loop_
_entity.id
_entity.type
_entity.pdbx_description
1 polymer ?
#
loop_
_entity_poly.entity_id
_entity_poly.type
_entity_poly.pdbx_seq_one_letter_code
_entity_poly.pdbx_strand_id
1 'polypeptide(L)'
;MAKIKKLLALGLCLCMAAGITVGCGNSKSSKNGTDSGKNTNDGLSFAFCTNTLNNTFQSSIDSKLKELCDKDGISYTCLDPDYDLNKQLSQLSDVANNGYDAVFVIPVDSAGITSGLAEISEAGIPIFNVDTAVIDDDLESFVTQFVGTNAYMAGQLVGEQMVKDHPDGGNI
;
A
#
# COMPACT_ATOMS: atom_id res chain seq x y z
N MET A 1 15.11 22.67 -43.03
CA MET A 1 15.49 24.11 -42.98
C MET A 1 14.84 24.72 -41.78
N ALA A 2 15.64 24.88 -40.75
CA ALA A 2 16.08 26.16 -40.19
C ALA A 2 14.96 26.85 -39.39
N LYS A 3 15.09 27.36 -38.18
CA LYS A 3 16.19 27.78 -37.25
C LYS A 3 15.57 28.01 -35.88
N ILE A 4 16.10 27.44 -34.84
CA ILE A 4 16.69 28.10 -33.68
C ILE A 4 16.27 29.57 -33.46
N LYS A 5 15.65 29.86 -32.31
CA LYS A 5 15.90 31.09 -31.57
C LYS A 5 15.84 30.84 -30.08
N LYS A 6 17.04 30.80 -29.51
CA LYS A 6 17.30 31.11 -28.09
C LYS A 6 17.02 32.57 -27.85
N LEU A 7 16.40 32.90 -26.74
CA LEU A 7 16.59 34.18 -26.10
C LEU A 7 16.46 33.98 -24.59
N LEU A 8 17.61 34.11 -24.03
CA LEU A 8 17.96 34.59 -22.71
C LEU A 8 17.07 35.72 -22.26
N ALA A 9 16.64 35.68 -21.01
CA ALA A 9 16.45 36.86 -20.21
C ALA A 9 17.02 36.59 -18.81
N LEU A 10 18.19 37.11 -18.63
CA LEU A 10 18.90 37.40 -17.37
C LEU A 10 18.24 38.60 -16.74
N GLY A 11 18.10 38.60 -15.45
CA GLY A 11 17.78 39.82 -14.66
C GLY A 11 16.97 39.41 -13.44
N LEU A 12 17.29 39.68 -12.26
CA LEU A 12 18.27 40.47 -11.57
C LEU A 12 18.18 40.11 -10.08
N CYS A 13 19.27 39.77 -9.51
CA CYS A 13 19.54 39.77 -8.06
C CYS A 13 19.28 41.15 -7.50
N LEU A 14 18.67 41.25 -6.30
CA LEU A 14 19.15 42.21 -5.25
C LEU A 14 18.49 41.90 -3.92
N CYS A 15 19.21 41.32 -3.05
CA CYS A 15 19.58 41.71 -1.68
C CYS A 15 18.67 42.72 -0.98
N MET A 16 18.16 42.34 0.20
CA MET A 16 18.34 43.22 1.36
C MET A 16 18.43 42.37 2.63
N ALA A 17 19.53 42.58 3.25
CA ALA A 17 19.96 42.10 4.55
C ALA A 17 19.35 42.99 5.67
N ALA A 18 19.44 42.43 6.85
CA ALA A 18 19.51 43.06 8.15
C ALA A 18 18.24 43.04 9.02
N GLY A 19 18.37 42.30 10.09
CA GLY A 19 17.49 42.31 11.25
C GLY A 19 18.02 41.34 12.31
N ILE A 20 19.21 41.64 12.86
CA ILE A 20 19.76 40.97 14.04
C ILE A 20 19.05 41.51 15.27
N THR A 21 18.33 40.66 16.02
CA THR A 21 18.08 40.92 17.43
C THR A 21 18.58 39.75 18.26
N VAL A 22 19.68 40.02 18.93
CA VAL A 22 20.24 39.20 19.99
C VAL A 22 19.30 39.28 21.20
N GLY A 23 18.80 38.15 21.64
CA GLY A 23 18.08 37.97 22.89
C GLY A 23 18.73 36.83 23.68
N CYS A 24 19.74 37.15 24.51
CA CYS A 24 20.24 36.23 25.53
C CYS A 24 19.21 36.06 26.64
N GLY A 25 18.76 34.86 26.85
CA GLY A 25 18.01 34.42 28.01
C GLY A 25 18.54 33.09 28.50
N ASN A 26 19.43 33.12 29.48
CA ASN A 26 20.03 31.96 30.15
C ASN A 26 19.01 31.34 31.09
N SER A 27 18.65 30.09 30.89
CA SER A 27 18.12 29.25 31.96
C SER A 27 18.48 27.77 31.68
N LYS A 28 19.44 27.28 32.44
CA LYS A 28 19.77 25.88 32.60
C LYS A 28 18.56 25.15 33.19
N SER A 29 17.96 24.22 32.45
CA SER A 29 17.20 23.12 33.01
C SER A 29 17.60 21.87 32.31
N SER A 30 18.37 21.03 33.01
CA SER A 30 18.68 19.66 32.68
C SER A 30 17.36 18.88 32.68
N LYS A 31 16.93 18.39 31.52
CA LYS A 31 15.94 17.30 31.43
C LYS A 31 16.49 16.26 30.50
N ASN A 32 16.59 15.03 31.05
CA ASN A 32 16.80 13.81 30.32
C ASN A 32 15.99 13.83 29.02
N GLY A 33 16.69 13.85 27.90
CA GLY A 33 16.10 13.63 26.59
C GLY A 33 15.78 12.16 26.46
N THR A 34 14.53 11.78 26.72
CA THR A 34 13.96 10.62 26.08
C THR A 34 13.89 11.00 24.61
N ASP A 35 14.72 10.38 23.80
CA ASP A 35 14.67 10.45 22.35
C ASP A 35 13.32 9.82 21.90
N SER A 36 12.29 10.64 21.87
CA SER A 36 11.05 10.31 21.18
C SER A 36 11.38 10.40 19.71
N GLY A 37 11.79 9.26 19.13
CA GLY A 37 11.98 9.12 17.70
C GLY A 37 10.78 9.74 16.99
N LYS A 38 11.04 10.82 16.24
CA LYS A 38 10.05 11.44 15.36
C LYS A 38 9.54 10.34 14.45
N ASN A 39 8.25 9.97 14.58
CA ASN A 39 7.65 8.98 13.72
C ASN A 39 7.76 9.49 12.28
N THR A 40 8.58 8.83 11.46
CA THR A 40 8.86 9.26 10.08
C THR A 40 7.67 8.98 9.15
N ASN A 41 6.61 8.37 9.66
CA ASN A 41 5.40 7.97 8.94
C ASN A 41 4.25 8.98 9.08
N ASP A 42 4.46 10.08 9.81
CA ASP A 42 3.44 11.13 9.94
C ASP A 42 3.05 11.68 8.56
N GLY A 43 1.80 11.47 8.18
CA GLY A 43 1.22 11.93 6.93
C GLY A 43 1.07 10.85 5.85
N LEU A 44 1.55 9.61 6.07
CA LEU A 44 1.26 8.50 5.15
C LEU A 44 -0.19 8.04 5.29
N SER A 45 -0.75 7.58 4.18
CA SER A 45 -2.12 7.07 4.08
C SER A 45 -2.16 5.78 3.27
N PHE A 46 -2.74 4.72 3.84
CA PHE A 46 -2.88 3.43 3.19
C PHE A 46 -4.35 3.06 3.02
N ALA A 47 -4.66 2.46 1.86
CA ALA A 47 -5.95 1.85 1.60
C ALA A 47 -5.86 0.33 1.63
N PHE A 48 -6.91 -0.35 2.11
CA PHE A 48 -7.10 -1.77 1.95
C PHE A 48 -8.41 -2.04 1.22
N CYS A 49 -8.33 -2.46 -0.04
CA CYS A 49 -9.46 -2.88 -0.86
C CYS A 49 -9.60 -4.40 -0.73
N THR A 50 -10.39 -4.86 0.23
CA THR A 50 -10.66 -6.30 0.43
C THR A 50 -11.69 -6.80 -0.59
N ASN A 51 -11.96 -8.11 -0.62
CA ASN A 51 -13.09 -8.67 -1.37
C ASN A 51 -14.38 -8.66 -0.56
N THR A 52 -14.27 -8.82 0.78
CA THR A 52 -15.39 -8.71 1.74
C THR A 52 -14.87 -8.65 3.16
N LEU A 53 -15.64 -8.08 4.08
CA LEU A 53 -15.45 -8.19 5.53
C LEU A 53 -16.40 -9.23 6.17
N ASN A 54 -17.31 -9.84 5.41
CA ASN A 54 -18.21 -10.88 5.90
C ASN A 54 -17.51 -12.24 6.14
N ASN A 55 -16.20 -12.29 6.01
CA ASN A 55 -15.35 -13.45 6.25
C ASN A 55 -14.36 -13.13 7.38
N THR A 56 -14.27 -14.03 8.37
CA THR A 56 -13.40 -13.84 9.56
C THR A 56 -11.93 -13.73 9.23
N PHE A 57 -11.46 -14.36 8.16
CA PHE A 57 -10.07 -14.29 7.74
C PHE A 57 -9.74 -12.87 7.21
N GLN A 58 -10.54 -12.34 6.28
CA GLN A 58 -10.36 -10.99 5.76
C GLN A 58 -10.52 -9.91 6.85
N SER A 59 -11.50 -10.07 7.74
CA SER A 59 -11.68 -9.19 8.91
C SER A 59 -10.47 -9.22 9.86
N SER A 60 -9.78 -10.37 9.97
CA SER A 60 -8.54 -10.48 10.75
C SER A 60 -7.39 -9.72 10.11
N ILE A 61 -7.27 -9.77 8.77
CA ILE A 61 -6.28 -9.01 8.01
C ILE A 61 -6.53 -7.51 8.19
N ASP A 62 -7.77 -7.05 8.00
CA ASP A 62 -8.17 -5.66 8.20
C ASP A 62 -7.81 -5.16 9.60
N SER A 63 -8.22 -5.90 10.62
CA SER A 63 -7.96 -5.54 12.02
C SER A 63 -6.46 -5.42 12.30
N LYS A 64 -5.64 -6.32 11.72
CA LYS A 64 -4.20 -6.30 11.94
C LYS A 64 -3.51 -5.19 11.17
N LEU A 65 -3.91 -4.91 9.93
CA LEU A 65 -3.41 -3.77 9.17
C LEU A 65 -3.73 -2.46 9.89
N LYS A 66 -4.97 -2.31 10.36
CA LYS A 66 -5.36 -1.13 11.14
C LYS A 66 -4.53 -0.96 12.40
N GLU A 67 -4.35 -2.02 13.20
CA GLU A 67 -3.53 -1.98 14.42
C GLU A 67 -2.09 -1.51 14.13
N LEU A 68 -1.49 -2.03 13.05
CA LEU A 68 -0.12 -1.67 12.65
C LEU A 68 -0.02 -0.23 12.16
N CYS A 69 -0.97 0.21 11.35
CA CYS A 69 -1.03 1.59 10.86
C CYS A 69 -1.23 2.58 12.02
N ASP A 70 -2.16 2.30 12.94
CA ASP A 70 -2.41 3.13 14.12
C ASP A 70 -1.14 3.25 15.00
N LYS A 71 -0.41 2.13 15.19
CA LYS A 71 0.84 2.11 15.95
C LYS A 71 1.92 2.98 15.32
N ASP A 72 1.99 2.99 13.99
CA ASP A 72 3.04 3.68 13.24
C ASP A 72 2.62 5.09 12.79
N GLY A 73 1.42 5.56 13.19
CA GLY A 73 0.91 6.90 12.86
C GLY A 73 0.49 7.07 11.40
N ILE A 74 0.13 5.96 10.73
CA ILE A 74 -0.29 5.92 9.33
C ILE A 74 -1.82 6.02 9.28
N SER A 75 -2.36 6.88 8.42
CA SER A 75 -3.80 6.92 8.15
C SER A 75 -4.23 5.67 7.40
N TYR A 76 -5.30 5.00 7.86
CA TYR A 76 -5.74 3.74 7.29
C TYR A 76 -7.22 3.77 6.93
N THR A 77 -7.56 3.29 5.72
CA THR A 77 -8.93 3.16 5.23
C THR A 77 -9.15 1.76 4.69
N CYS A 78 -10.18 1.06 5.20
CA CYS A 78 -10.64 -0.20 4.62
C CYS A 78 -11.88 0.03 3.75
N LEU A 79 -11.89 -0.58 2.57
CA LEU A 79 -12.96 -0.51 1.57
C LEU A 79 -13.51 -1.91 1.33
N ASP A 80 -14.77 -2.12 1.69
CA ASP A 80 -15.48 -3.40 1.58
C ASP A 80 -16.47 -3.37 0.41
N PRO A 81 -16.22 -4.08 -0.69
CA PRO A 81 -17.13 -4.19 -1.83
C PRO A 81 -18.26 -5.21 -1.60
N ASP A 82 -18.16 -6.07 -0.58
CA ASP A 82 -19.11 -7.14 -0.30
C ASP A 82 -19.28 -8.11 -1.50
N TYR A 83 -18.15 -8.56 -2.06
CA TYR A 83 -18.06 -9.42 -3.25
C TYR A 83 -18.60 -8.79 -4.55
N ASP A 84 -18.89 -7.50 -4.61
CA ASP A 84 -19.29 -6.81 -5.85
C ASP A 84 -18.06 -6.25 -6.57
N LEU A 85 -17.73 -6.83 -7.73
CA LEU A 85 -16.59 -6.40 -8.55
C LEU A 85 -16.74 -4.96 -9.03
N ASN A 86 -17.95 -4.53 -9.44
CA ASN A 86 -18.14 -3.16 -9.93
C ASN A 86 -17.93 -2.14 -8.81
N LYS A 87 -18.39 -2.49 -7.60
CA LYS A 87 -18.12 -1.67 -6.41
C LYS A 87 -16.62 -1.65 -6.08
N GLN A 88 -15.92 -2.79 -6.19
CA GLN A 88 -14.46 -2.82 -5.99
C GLN A 88 -13.73 -1.95 -7.00
N LEU A 89 -14.08 -2.03 -8.29
CA LEU A 89 -13.49 -1.18 -9.33
C LEU A 89 -13.72 0.31 -9.06
N SER A 90 -14.93 0.70 -8.63
CA SER A 90 -15.21 2.08 -8.23
C SER A 90 -14.37 2.52 -7.02
N GLN A 91 -14.19 1.64 -6.03
CA GLN A 91 -13.34 1.92 -4.86
C GLN A 91 -11.87 2.07 -5.23
N LEU A 92 -11.34 1.26 -6.17
CA LEU A 92 -9.98 1.39 -6.68
C LEU A 92 -9.77 2.70 -7.44
N SER A 93 -10.76 3.10 -8.26
CA SER A 93 -10.74 4.41 -8.92
C SER A 93 -10.74 5.57 -7.90
N ASP A 94 -11.52 5.46 -6.82
CA ASP A 94 -11.48 6.43 -5.72
C ASP A 94 -10.09 6.48 -5.07
N VAL A 95 -9.45 5.33 -4.83
CA VAL A 95 -8.09 5.26 -4.27
C VAL A 95 -7.09 5.93 -5.20
N ALA A 96 -7.15 5.67 -6.51
CA ALA A 96 -6.28 6.30 -7.50
C ALA A 96 -6.37 7.83 -7.49
N ASN A 97 -7.56 8.38 -7.21
CA ASN A 97 -7.83 9.82 -7.24
C ASN A 97 -7.63 10.54 -5.90
N ASN A 98 -7.51 9.84 -4.78
CA ASN A 98 -7.44 10.45 -3.45
C ASN A 98 -6.03 10.48 -2.83
N GLY A 99 -4.98 10.10 -3.57
CA GLY A 99 -3.60 10.32 -3.19
C GLY A 99 -3.13 9.47 -2.01
N TYR A 100 -3.52 8.19 -1.97
CA TYR A 100 -2.95 7.23 -1.02
C TYR A 100 -1.49 6.92 -1.36
N ASP A 101 -0.70 6.62 -0.34
CA ASP A 101 0.72 6.29 -0.49
C ASP A 101 0.96 4.81 -0.77
N ALA A 102 -0.01 3.95 -0.48
CA ALA A 102 -0.01 2.53 -0.84
C ALA A 102 -1.43 1.95 -0.80
N VAL A 103 -1.65 0.87 -1.57
CA VAL A 103 -2.88 0.10 -1.53
C VAL A 103 -2.59 -1.39 -1.34
N PHE A 104 -3.34 -2.01 -0.41
CA PHE A 104 -3.41 -3.46 -0.25
C PHE A 104 -4.69 -3.95 -0.93
N VAL A 105 -4.61 -5.03 -1.71
CA VAL A 105 -5.73 -5.51 -2.52
C VAL A 105 -5.93 -7.01 -2.35
N ILE A 106 -7.17 -7.43 -2.04
CA ILE A 106 -7.66 -8.79 -2.23
C ILE A 106 -8.73 -8.72 -3.32
N PRO A 107 -8.54 -9.33 -4.49
CA PRO A 107 -9.48 -9.20 -5.58
C PRO A 107 -10.79 -9.94 -5.31
N VAL A 108 -11.91 -9.35 -5.73
CA VAL A 108 -13.20 -10.06 -5.86
C VAL A 108 -13.15 -11.06 -7.00
N ASP A 109 -12.53 -10.67 -8.11
CA ASP A 109 -12.26 -11.49 -9.28
C ASP A 109 -10.84 -11.21 -9.79
N SER A 110 -10.01 -12.26 -9.89
CA SER A 110 -8.59 -12.13 -10.20
C SER A 110 -8.31 -11.55 -11.59
N ALA A 111 -9.19 -11.73 -12.56
CA ALA A 111 -9.06 -11.19 -13.91
C ALA A 111 -9.88 -9.90 -14.09
N GLY A 112 -11.05 -9.84 -13.46
CA GLY A 112 -11.95 -8.69 -13.59
C GLY A 112 -11.42 -7.39 -12.98
N ILE A 113 -10.43 -7.49 -12.09
CA ILE A 113 -9.86 -6.33 -11.37
C ILE A 113 -8.83 -5.54 -12.19
N THR A 114 -8.32 -6.08 -13.32
CA THR A 114 -7.21 -5.54 -14.13
C THR A 114 -7.31 -4.04 -14.37
N SER A 115 -8.49 -3.53 -14.77
CA SER A 115 -8.65 -2.10 -15.05
C SER A 115 -8.44 -1.21 -13.82
N GLY A 116 -8.87 -1.67 -12.65
CA GLY A 116 -8.65 -0.94 -11.40
C GLY A 116 -7.18 -0.92 -10.98
N LEU A 117 -6.45 -2.02 -11.19
CA LEU A 117 -5.00 -2.08 -10.93
C LEU A 117 -4.23 -1.16 -11.86
N ALA A 118 -4.63 -1.09 -13.14
CA ALA A 118 -4.03 -0.18 -14.10
C ALA A 118 -4.20 1.28 -13.68
N GLU A 119 -5.39 1.71 -13.23
CA GLU A 119 -5.64 3.07 -12.74
C GLU A 119 -4.76 3.43 -11.53
N ILE A 120 -4.63 2.50 -10.56
CA ILE A 120 -3.77 2.67 -9.39
C ILE A 120 -2.29 2.80 -9.80
N SER A 121 -1.85 1.95 -10.74
CA SER A 121 -0.49 1.97 -11.27
C SER A 121 -0.18 3.28 -12.03
N GLU A 122 -1.11 3.76 -12.84
CA GLU A 122 -1.00 5.06 -13.54
C GLU A 122 -0.91 6.24 -12.57
N ALA A 123 -1.58 6.15 -11.42
CA ALA A 123 -1.47 7.13 -10.35
C ALA A 123 -0.12 7.05 -9.58
N GLY A 124 0.71 6.04 -9.87
CA GLY A 124 2.01 5.83 -9.23
C GLY A 124 1.93 5.28 -7.80
N ILE A 125 0.79 4.71 -7.41
CA ILE A 125 0.56 4.15 -6.08
C ILE A 125 1.05 2.69 -6.05
N PRO A 126 1.94 2.29 -5.14
CA PRO A 126 2.38 0.90 -5.02
C PRO A 126 1.24 -0.01 -4.58
N ILE A 127 1.13 -1.16 -5.27
CA ILE A 127 0.09 -2.16 -5.06
C ILE A 127 0.67 -3.38 -4.36
N PHE A 128 0.10 -3.74 -3.21
CA PHE A 128 0.40 -4.96 -2.48
C PHE A 128 -0.79 -5.92 -2.60
N ASN A 129 -0.64 -6.96 -3.43
CA ASN A 129 -1.67 -7.98 -3.57
C ASN A 129 -1.57 -8.98 -2.41
N VAL A 130 -2.67 -9.23 -1.72
CA VAL A 130 -2.72 -10.01 -0.48
C VAL A 130 -3.65 -11.21 -0.65
N ASP A 131 -3.30 -12.36 -0.07
CA ASP A 131 -4.06 -13.59 0.00
C ASP A 131 -4.36 -14.23 -1.36
N THR A 132 -5.36 -13.73 -2.07
CA THR A 132 -5.76 -14.22 -3.40
C THR A 132 -5.00 -13.49 -4.48
N ALA A 133 -4.25 -14.23 -5.30
CA ALA A 133 -3.49 -13.64 -6.39
C ALA A 133 -4.41 -13.10 -7.50
N VAL A 134 -4.03 -11.95 -8.07
CA VAL A 134 -4.52 -11.52 -9.39
C VAL A 134 -3.90 -12.40 -10.48
N ILE A 135 -4.31 -12.27 -11.73
CA ILE A 135 -3.70 -13.06 -12.84
C ILE A 135 -2.22 -12.73 -13.00
N ASP A 136 -1.44 -13.69 -13.55
CA ASP A 136 0.02 -13.57 -13.66
C ASP A 136 0.47 -12.31 -14.42
N ASP A 137 -0.19 -11.96 -15.51
CA ASP A 137 0.11 -10.75 -16.28
C ASP A 137 -0.05 -9.47 -15.45
N ASP A 138 -1.06 -9.41 -14.58
CA ASP A 138 -1.30 -8.28 -13.68
C ASP A 138 -0.30 -8.26 -12.52
N LEU A 139 0.11 -9.46 -12.00
CA LEU A 139 1.16 -9.55 -10.98
C LEU A 139 2.48 -8.97 -11.50
N GLU A 140 2.86 -9.29 -12.72
CA GLU A 140 4.11 -8.81 -13.33
C GLU A 140 4.06 -7.32 -13.71
N SER A 141 2.87 -6.85 -14.14
CA SER A 141 2.71 -5.50 -14.70
C SER A 141 2.45 -4.41 -13.65
N PHE A 142 1.66 -4.71 -12.62
CA PHE A 142 1.12 -3.70 -11.70
C PHE A 142 1.49 -3.92 -10.24
N VAL A 143 1.75 -5.16 -9.82
CA VAL A 143 1.90 -5.48 -8.40
C VAL A 143 3.33 -5.30 -7.93
N THR A 144 3.51 -4.47 -6.90
CA THR A 144 4.81 -4.25 -6.26
C THR A 144 5.26 -5.50 -5.49
N GLN A 145 4.32 -6.15 -4.78
CA GLN A 145 4.59 -7.35 -3.99
C GLN A 145 3.31 -8.16 -3.80
N PHE A 146 3.40 -9.48 -4.01
CA PHE A 146 2.38 -10.43 -3.59
C PHE A 146 2.71 -11.04 -2.23
N VAL A 147 1.73 -11.13 -1.35
CA VAL A 147 1.82 -11.75 -0.03
C VAL A 147 0.67 -12.73 0.14
N GLY A 148 0.95 -14.01 0.01
CA GLY A 148 -0.08 -15.05 0.11
C GLY A 148 0.52 -16.43 0.38
N THR A 149 -0.36 -17.42 0.51
CA THR A 149 0.03 -18.81 0.71
C THR A 149 0.49 -19.41 -0.62
N ASN A 150 1.61 -20.12 -0.62
CA ASN A 150 1.98 -20.98 -1.75
C ASN A 150 1.05 -22.18 -1.78
N ALA A 151 -0.08 -22.05 -2.49
CA ALA A 151 -1.13 -23.08 -2.55
C ALA A 151 -0.64 -24.40 -3.17
N TYR A 152 0.29 -24.34 -4.14
CA TYR A 152 0.90 -25.52 -4.74
C TYR A 152 1.68 -26.34 -3.70
N MET A 153 2.56 -25.66 -2.95
CA MET A 153 3.36 -26.31 -1.89
C MET A 153 2.46 -26.85 -0.77
N ALA A 154 1.43 -26.11 -0.39
CA ALA A 154 0.46 -26.56 0.62
C ALA A 154 -0.26 -27.84 0.15
N GLY A 155 -0.73 -27.88 -1.10
CA GLY A 155 -1.35 -29.07 -1.70
C GLY A 155 -0.40 -30.26 -1.78
N GLN A 156 0.86 -30.03 -2.15
CA GLN A 156 1.89 -31.07 -2.18
C GLN A 156 2.12 -31.68 -0.79
N LEU A 157 2.28 -30.84 0.24
CA LEU A 157 2.50 -31.31 1.62
C LEU A 157 1.31 -32.14 2.14
N VAL A 158 0.09 -31.72 1.83
CA VAL A 158 -1.12 -32.49 2.18
C VAL A 158 -1.12 -33.83 1.45
N GLY A 159 -0.86 -33.83 0.14
CA GLY A 159 -0.81 -35.08 -0.64
C GLY A 159 0.26 -36.06 -0.14
N GLU A 160 1.47 -35.54 0.18
CA GLU A 160 2.54 -36.37 0.74
C GLU A 160 2.16 -36.95 2.10
N GLN A 161 1.45 -36.18 2.95
CA GLN A 161 0.98 -36.70 4.23
C GLN A 161 -0.11 -37.77 4.06
N MET A 162 -1.04 -37.55 3.13
CA MET A 162 -2.10 -38.54 2.83
C MET A 162 -1.51 -39.87 2.36
N VAL A 163 -0.49 -39.84 1.48
CA VAL A 163 0.20 -41.07 1.02
C VAL A 163 0.89 -41.81 2.18
N LYS A 164 1.47 -41.08 3.12
CA LYS A 164 2.09 -41.68 4.33
C LYS A 164 1.06 -42.33 5.24
N ASP A 165 -0.09 -41.69 5.43
CA ASP A 165 -1.13 -42.16 6.32
C ASP A 165 -1.96 -43.31 5.71
N HIS A 166 -2.03 -43.38 4.37
CA HIS A 166 -2.78 -44.37 3.62
C HIS A 166 -1.93 -45.01 2.51
N PRO A 167 -0.87 -45.79 2.88
CA PRO A 167 0.08 -46.36 1.91
C PRO A 167 -0.57 -47.36 0.95
N ASP A 168 -1.67 -48.00 1.36
CA ASP A 168 -2.42 -48.95 0.54
C ASP A 168 -3.51 -48.29 -0.32
N GLY A 169 -3.57 -46.95 -0.31
CA GLY A 169 -4.59 -46.17 -1.00
C GLY A 169 -5.87 -45.98 -0.18
N GLY A 170 -6.81 -45.22 -0.73
CA GLY A 170 -8.10 -44.92 -0.09
C GLY A 170 -9.02 -44.11 -1.01
N ASN A 171 -10.29 -44.02 -0.61
CA ASN A 171 -11.24 -43.10 -1.24
C ASN A 171 -11.16 -41.74 -0.53
N ILE A 172 -11.06 -40.69 -1.33
CA ILE A 172 -11.03 -39.31 -0.87
C ILE A 172 -12.40 -38.68 -1.11
#